data_0af09621efc65e2d4124803d186b5ca3
#
_entry.id   0af09621efc65e2d4124803d186b5ca3
#
_cell.length_a   1.000
_cell.length_b   1.000
_cell.length_c   1.000
_cell.angle_alpha   90.00
_cell.angle_beta   90.00
_cell.angle_gamma   90.00
#
_symmetry.space_group_name_H-M   'P 1'
#
loop_
_entity.id
_entity.type
_entity.pdbx_description
1 polymer ?
#
loop_
_entity_poly.entity_id
_entity_poly.type
_entity_poly.pdbx_seq_one_letter_code
_entity_poly.pdbx_strand_id
1 'polypeptide(L)'
;MMRRIAVLDAPSNLGLRPPTPTSVPGCAKAPGALRDQGLLPRLRARDAGCLTAPRYDAGDWRPGDGVCHAREIADYSVALADRLGAIIDRGEFPVVLGGDCSILLGSALAMHRLGEAVGGRIGLVFVDGHSDFRHPGNASYVGAAAGEDLALVTGRGQADLAAIEGRRPYFRDIDVVVLGIRAQDEYRLDLQAAGIITRPVPALRAEGAARTAQWAHEQLADCAGYWVHIDVDVLDPAVMPAVDAPDPGGIAFAELEILLAGLVDTPHCLGVELTVFDPDYDPDGGYAAEIVNTVVAGLRPVTAPKPVPPRARREEHDRSAPAPRRPAGRPGLPLTPGPAGPASLVPGTPGLGSEGVEAPVPDGRDPVPDDRHLDGAGAQTEDDARPASAPGGLTA
;
A
#
# COMPACT_ATOMS: atom_id res chain seq x y z
N MET A 1 1.76 -22.82 -5.76
CA MET A 1 3.01 -22.87 -6.54
C MET A 1 4.04 -22.12 -5.73
N MET A 2 5.25 -22.65 -5.50
CA MET A 2 6.33 -21.89 -4.86
C MET A 2 6.72 -20.73 -5.78
N ARG A 3 6.80 -19.51 -5.26
CA ARG A 3 7.28 -18.34 -6.00
C ARG A 3 8.73 -18.08 -5.60
N ARG A 4 9.57 -17.75 -6.57
CA ARG A 4 10.95 -17.34 -6.31
C ARG A 4 10.93 -15.87 -5.87
N ILE A 5 11.55 -15.56 -4.74
CA ILE A 5 11.69 -14.19 -4.27
C ILE A 5 12.80 -13.50 -5.07
N ALA A 6 12.55 -12.26 -5.48
CA ALA A 6 13.53 -11.34 -6.05
C ALA A 6 13.61 -10.09 -5.18
N VAL A 7 14.80 -9.80 -4.64
CA VAL A 7 15.02 -8.60 -3.79
C VAL A 7 15.56 -7.47 -4.64
N LEU A 8 14.88 -6.34 -4.61
CA LEU A 8 15.25 -5.10 -5.28
C LEU A 8 15.49 -4.00 -4.25
N ASP A 9 16.63 -3.32 -4.32
CA ASP A 9 16.88 -2.16 -3.48
C ASP A 9 16.35 -0.89 -4.12
N ALA A 10 15.67 -0.08 -3.30
CA ALA A 10 15.13 1.22 -3.66
C ALA A 10 15.53 2.28 -2.60
N PRO A 11 16.83 2.64 -2.51
CA PRO A 11 17.41 3.46 -1.46
C PRO A 11 17.07 4.96 -1.63
N SER A 12 15.78 5.30 -1.70
CA SER A 12 15.33 6.69 -1.68
C SER A 12 15.39 7.28 -0.27
N ASN A 13 15.64 8.57 -0.17
CA ASN A 13 15.39 9.38 1.03
C ASN A 13 14.73 10.72 0.66
N LEU A 14 14.21 10.80 -0.56
CA LEU A 14 13.70 12.03 -1.17
C LEU A 14 12.38 12.48 -0.55
N GLY A 15 11.60 11.54 -0.01
CA GLY A 15 10.28 11.78 0.56
C GLY A 15 10.30 12.31 2.00
N LEU A 16 11.45 12.24 2.69
CA LEU A 16 11.59 12.69 4.07
C LEU A 16 12.24 14.09 4.16
N ARG A 17 12.01 14.74 5.29
CA ARG A 17 12.74 15.95 5.64
C ARG A 17 14.10 15.59 6.24
N PRO A 18 15.10 16.47 6.10
CA PRO A 18 16.38 16.24 6.73
C PRO A 18 16.23 16.30 8.28
N PRO A 19 16.84 15.37 9.03
CA PRO A 19 16.80 15.38 10.49
C PRO A 19 17.40 16.66 11.08
N THR A 20 18.39 17.25 10.42
CA THR A 20 19.00 18.54 10.76
C THR A 20 19.29 19.32 9.48
N PRO A 21 19.52 20.65 9.55
CA PRO A 21 19.85 21.45 8.36
C PRO A 21 21.10 21.00 7.60
N THR A 22 21.95 20.18 8.19
CA THR A 22 23.24 19.74 7.63
C THR A 22 23.33 18.22 7.40
N SER A 23 22.24 17.48 7.65
CA SER A 23 22.17 16.02 7.43
C SER A 23 21.11 15.67 6.40
N VAL A 24 21.13 14.43 5.96
CA VAL A 24 20.09 13.85 5.09
C VAL A 24 19.49 12.66 5.81
N PRO A 25 18.24 12.24 5.49
CA PRO A 25 17.65 11.04 6.08
C PRO A 25 18.50 9.81 5.78
N GLY A 26 18.80 9.02 6.82
CA GLY A 26 19.68 7.85 6.73
C GLY A 26 19.04 6.61 6.18
N CYS A 27 17.71 6.57 6.01
CA CYS A 27 16.95 5.43 5.51
C CYS A 27 17.43 4.92 4.14
N ALA A 28 18.07 5.75 3.32
CA ALA A 28 18.71 5.30 2.08
C ALA A 28 19.80 4.23 2.28
N LYS A 29 20.30 4.07 3.52
CA LYS A 29 21.28 3.04 3.87
C LYS A 29 20.64 1.69 4.23
N ALA A 30 19.33 1.67 4.47
CA ALA A 30 18.60 0.48 4.93
C ALA A 30 18.82 -0.76 4.06
N PRO A 31 18.76 -0.71 2.72
CA PRO A 31 18.98 -1.90 1.91
C PRO A 31 20.33 -2.56 2.18
N GLY A 32 21.41 -1.76 2.30
CA GLY A 32 22.74 -2.26 2.62
C GLY A 32 22.79 -2.91 4.00
N ALA A 33 22.29 -2.24 5.02
CA ALA A 33 22.26 -2.75 6.39
C ALA A 33 21.48 -4.07 6.51
N LEU A 34 20.33 -4.19 5.85
CA LEU A 34 19.54 -5.43 5.84
C LEU A 34 20.23 -6.55 5.06
N ARG A 35 20.92 -6.24 3.97
CA ARG A 35 21.73 -7.22 3.21
C ARG A 35 22.90 -7.75 4.03
N ASP A 36 23.54 -6.91 4.84
CA ASP A 36 24.65 -7.28 5.71
C ASP A 36 24.22 -8.28 6.80
N GLN A 37 22.93 -8.28 7.19
CA GLN A 37 22.34 -9.32 8.06
C GLN A 37 21.98 -10.62 7.32
N GLY A 38 22.44 -10.78 6.07
CA GLY A 38 22.28 -12.00 5.30
C GLY A 38 20.88 -12.24 4.75
N LEU A 39 20.11 -11.20 4.50
CA LEU A 39 18.73 -11.29 4.01
C LEU A 39 18.62 -12.18 2.74
N LEU A 40 19.45 -11.91 1.72
CA LEU A 40 19.37 -12.64 0.45
C LEU A 40 19.57 -14.15 0.58
N PRO A 41 20.69 -14.65 1.17
CA PRO A 41 20.89 -16.08 1.33
C PRO A 41 19.85 -16.75 2.24
N ARG A 42 19.39 -16.05 3.27
CA ARG A 42 18.34 -16.55 4.18
C ARG A 42 16.99 -16.72 3.49
N LEU A 43 16.61 -15.80 2.60
CA LEU A 43 15.43 -15.90 1.75
C LEU A 43 15.63 -16.81 0.54
N ARG A 44 16.86 -17.23 0.23
CA ARG A 44 17.24 -17.87 -1.04
C ARG A 44 16.77 -17.06 -2.24
N ALA A 45 16.81 -15.74 -2.10
CA ALA A 45 16.29 -14.80 -3.07
C ALA A 45 17.27 -14.60 -4.24
N ARG A 46 16.72 -14.26 -5.40
CA ARG A 46 17.52 -13.68 -6.48
C ARG A 46 17.79 -12.21 -6.16
N ASP A 47 19.02 -11.79 -6.36
CA ASP A 47 19.36 -10.38 -6.35
C ASP A 47 18.82 -9.72 -7.62
N ALA A 48 17.87 -8.78 -7.47
CA ALA A 48 17.35 -7.97 -8.55
C ALA A 48 18.11 -6.65 -8.73
N GLY A 49 19.15 -6.41 -7.92
CA GLY A 49 20.01 -5.23 -7.97
C GLY A 49 19.46 -4.06 -7.19
N CYS A 50 19.99 -2.90 -7.48
CA CYS A 50 19.65 -1.63 -6.85
C CYS A 50 19.18 -0.63 -7.92
N LEU A 51 18.12 0.13 -7.61
CA LEU A 51 17.74 1.32 -8.36
C LEU A 51 18.25 2.53 -7.58
N THR A 52 19.37 3.10 -8.03
CA THR A 52 19.98 4.25 -7.35
C THR A 52 19.06 5.47 -7.43
N ALA A 53 18.71 6.01 -6.28
CA ALA A 53 17.94 7.25 -6.20
C ALA A 53 18.80 8.48 -6.54
N PRO A 54 18.19 9.57 -7.01
CA PRO A 54 18.87 10.87 -7.09
C PRO A 54 19.43 11.28 -5.73
N ARG A 55 20.47 12.12 -5.77
CA ARG A 55 21.04 12.64 -4.53
C ARG A 55 20.04 13.57 -3.84
N TYR A 56 19.92 13.42 -2.52
CA TYR A 56 19.15 14.34 -1.70
C TYR A 56 19.73 15.75 -1.76
N ASP A 57 18.96 16.71 -2.24
CA ASP A 57 19.32 18.13 -2.30
C ASP A 57 18.02 18.95 -2.31
N ALA A 58 17.64 19.49 -1.16
CA ALA A 58 16.43 20.32 -1.07
C ALA A 58 16.55 21.66 -1.82
N GLY A 59 17.75 22.07 -2.23
CA GLY A 59 17.98 23.30 -2.99
C GLY A 59 17.38 24.51 -2.28
N ASP A 60 16.61 25.29 -3.05
CA ASP A 60 15.90 26.48 -2.56
C ASP A 60 14.45 26.19 -2.11
N TRP A 61 14.04 24.92 -2.01
CA TRP A 61 12.68 24.55 -1.64
C TRP A 61 12.30 25.15 -0.26
N ARG A 62 11.05 25.61 -0.16
CA ARG A 62 10.49 26.22 1.05
C ARG A 62 9.10 25.65 1.34
N PRO A 63 8.64 25.65 2.60
CA PRO A 63 7.26 25.36 2.93
C PRO A 63 6.27 26.22 2.09
N GLY A 64 5.36 25.52 1.40
CA GLY A 64 4.41 26.14 0.46
C GLY A 64 4.76 25.91 -1.01
N ASP A 65 5.94 25.45 -1.35
CA ASP A 65 6.34 25.17 -2.75
C ASP A 65 5.81 23.80 -3.24
N GLY A 66 4.98 23.12 -2.46
CA GLY A 66 4.54 21.75 -2.73
C GLY A 66 5.49 20.71 -2.14
N VAL A 67 5.43 19.49 -2.67
CA VAL A 67 6.28 18.38 -2.22
C VAL A 67 7.72 18.61 -2.63
N CYS A 68 8.65 18.51 -1.67
CA CYS A 68 10.08 18.59 -1.95
C CYS A 68 10.49 17.40 -2.84
N HIS A 69 11.40 17.62 -3.79
CA HIS A 69 11.89 16.62 -4.75
C HIS A 69 10.78 15.98 -5.62
N ALA A 70 9.62 16.64 -5.80
CA ALA A 70 8.48 16.05 -6.48
C ALA A 70 8.84 15.48 -7.87
N ARG A 71 9.66 16.18 -8.64
CA ARG A 71 10.10 15.72 -9.95
C ARG A 71 10.99 14.48 -9.85
N GLU A 72 11.97 14.51 -8.97
CA GLU A 72 12.90 13.41 -8.74
C GLU A 72 12.17 12.16 -8.27
N ILE A 73 11.19 12.32 -7.37
CA ILE A 73 10.33 11.24 -6.88
C ILE A 73 9.47 10.68 -8.04
N ALA A 74 8.89 11.54 -8.87
CA ALA A 74 8.09 11.09 -10.02
C ALA A 74 8.93 10.27 -11.01
N ASP A 75 10.10 10.80 -11.40
CA ASP A 75 11.01 10.12 -12.33
C ASP A 75 11.52 8.78 -11.74
N TYR A 76 11.84 8.76 -10.45
CA TYR A 76 12.26 7.56 -9.73
C TYR A 76 11.14 6.53 -9.65
N SER A 77 9.91 6.96 -9.41
CA SER A 77 8.72 6.10 -9.36
C SER A 77 8.46 5.40 -10.68
N VAL A 78 8.63 6.08 -11.82
CA VAL A 78 8.54 5.44 -13.15
C VAL A 78 9.58 4.35 -13.31
N ALA A 79 10.84 4.65 -12.96
CA ALA A 79 11.93 3.68 -13.06
C ALA A 79 11.75 2.48 -12.13
N LEU A 80 11.23 2.70 -10.92
CA LEU A 80 10.90 1.63 -9.97
C LEU A 80 9.76 0.75 -10.50
N ALA A 81 8.72 1.37 -11.06
CA ALA A 81 7.60 0.65 -11.67
C ALA A 81 8.06 -0.26 -12.82
N ASP A 82 8.98 0.20 -13.68
CA ASP A 82 9.55 -0.60 -14.75
C ASP A 82 10.33 -1.82 -14.21
N ARG A 83 11.11 -1.62 -13.15
CA ARG A 83 11.86 -2.71 -12.51
C ARG A 83 10.95 -3.75 -11.86
N LEU A 84 9.88 -3.30 -11.19
CA LEU A 84 8.88 -4.18 -10.57
C LEU A 84 8.10 -4.96 -11.63
N GLY A 85 7.66 -4.31 -12.69
CA GLY A 85 7.02 -4.97 -13.82
C GLY A 85 7.88 -6.10 -14.38
N ALA A 86 9.18 -5.84 -14.61
CA ALA A 86 10.11 -6.84 -15.12
C ALA A 86 10.33 -8.02 -14.15
N ILE A 87 10.20 -7.86 -12.83
CA ILE A 87 10.26 -8.95 -11.85
C ILE A 87 8.97 -9.77 -11.92
N ILE A 88 7.83 -9.12 -11.95
CA ILE A 88 6.50 -9.75 -11.99
C ILE A 88 6.33 -10.56 -13.29
N ASP A 89 6.75 -10.03 -14.43
CA ASP A 89 6.70 -10.71 -15.73
C ASP A 89 7.50 -12.02 -15.76
N ARG A 90 8.50 -12.17 -14.89
CA ARG A 90 9.25 -13.42 -14.70
C ARG A 90 8.54 -14.42 -13.79
N GLY A 91 7.37 -14.07 -13.25
CA GLY A 91 6.65 -14.89 -12.27
C GLY A 91 7.34 -14.91 -10.89
N GLU A 92 8.23 -13.96 -10.61
CA GLU A 92 8.92 -13.84 -9.33
C GLU A 92 8.11 -12.98 -8.35
N PHE A 93 8.36 -13.15 -7.06
CA PHE A 93 7.76 -12.37 -5.98
C PHE A 93 8.72 -11.24 -5.58
N PRO A 94 8.42 -9.98 -5.89
CA PRO A 94 9.26 -8.86 -5.50
C PRO A 94 9.22 -8.61 -3.99
N VAL A 95 10.39 -8.40 -3.41
CA VAL A 95 10.60 -7.81 -2.10
C VAL A 95 11.46 -6.57 -2.31
N VAL A 96 10.89 -5.40 -2.07
CA VAL A 96 11.58 -4.12 -2.21
C VAL A 96 12.14 -3.69 -0.87
N LEU A 97 13.41 -3.41 -0.81
CA LEU A 97 14.05 -2.82 0.35
C LEU A 97 14.14 -1.31 0.11
N GLY A 98 13.29 -0.58 0.79
CA GLY A 98 13.23 0.88 0.71
C GLY A 98 14.26 1.54 1.59
N GLY A 99 14.28 2.68 1.42
CA GLY A 99 14.37 4.00 1.85
C GLY A 99 13.10 4.51 2.54
N ASP A 100 12.67 5.66 2.11
CA ASP A 100 11.48 6.31 2.63
C ASP A 100 10.19 5.81 1.95
N CYS A 101 9.02 6.14 2.53
CA CYS A 101 7.72 5.68 2.07
C CYS A 101 7.31 6.21 0.68
N SER A 102 7.96 7.26 0.16
CA SER A 102 7.66 7.76 -1.19
C SER A 102 7.88 6.72 -2.30
N ILE A 103 8.63 5.63 -2.04
CA ILE A 103 8.79 4.53 -3.01
C ILE A 103 7.47 3.82 -3.30
N LEU A 104 6.48 3.92 -2.41
CA LEU A 104 5.14 3.40 -2.65
C LEU A 104 4.52 3.95 -3.94
N LEU A 105 4.85 5.20 -4.35
CA LEU A 105 4.36 5.75 -5.61
C LEU A 105 4.81 4.91 -6.81
N GLY A 106 6.04 4.42 -6.81
CA GLY A 106 6.56 3.55 -7.87
C GLY A 106 5.92 2.16 -7.86
N SER A 107 5.74 1.59 -6.67
CA SER A 107 5.04 0.31 -6.50
C SER A 107 3.57 0.42 -6.89
N ALA A 108 2.91 1.51 -6.51
CA ALA A 108 1.52 1.79 -6.86
C ALA A 108 1.33 1.96 -8.37
N LEU A 109 2.24 2.69 -9.04
CA LEU A 109 2.24 2.81 -10.49
C LEU A 109 2.42 1.45 -11.18
N ALA A 110 3.32 0.60 -10.68
CA ALA A 110 3.51 -0.76 -11.20
C ALA A 110 2.22 -1.60 -11.04
N MET A 111 1.57 -1.52 -9.88
CA MET A 111 0.32 -2.23 -9.59
C MET A 111 -0.83 -1.72 -10.45
N HIS A 112 -0.91 -0.41 -10.68
CA HIS A 112 -1.92 0.17 -11.58
C HIS A 112 -1.74 -0.35 -13.01
N ARG A 113 -0.50 -0.30 -13.55
CA ARG A 113 -0.18 -0.83 -14.89
C ARG A 113 -0.50 -2.33 -15.00
N LEU A 114 -0.20 -3.11 -13.95
CA LEU A 114 -0.56 -4.53 -13.89
C LEU A 114 -2.07 -4.72 -13.93
N GLY A 115 -2.83 -3.94 -13.15
CA GLY A 115 -4.29 -3.96 -13.13
C GLY A 115 -4.90 -3.70 -14.51
N GLU A 116 -4.37 -2.70 -15.24
CA GLU A 116 -4.76 -2.43 -16.63
C GLU A 116 -4.47 -3.66 -17.54
N ALA A 117 -3.28 -4.26 -17.39
CA ALA A 117 -2.87 -5.39 -18.23
C ALA A 117 -3.70 -6.66 -18.00
N VAL A 118 -4.13 -6.93 -16.76
CA VAL A 118 -4.94 -8.11 -16.43
C VAL A 118 -6.44 -7.84 -16.46
N GLY A 119 -6.87 -6.60 -16.71
CA GLY A 119 -8.28 -6.20 -16.72
C GLY A 119 -8.94 -6.32 -15.34
N GLY A 120 -8.20 -6.11 -14.27
CA GLY A 120 -8.67 -6.21 -12.88
C GLY A 120 -8.07 -5.12 -12.00
N ARG A 121 -8.68 -4.91 -10.83
CA ARG A 121 -8.16 -3.94 -9.85
C ARG A 121 -7.12 -4.61 -8.95
N ILE A 122 -6.10 -3.86 -8.59
CA ILE A 122 -5.13 -4.29 -7.58
C ILE A 122 -5.40 -3.47 -6.30
N GLY A 123 -5.38 -4.13 -5.16
CA GLY A 123 -5.56 -3.52 -3.86
C GLY A 123 -4.23 -3.19 -3.17
N LEU A 124 -4.32 -2.48 -2.05
CA LEU A 124 -3.22 -2.13 -1.19
C LEU A 124 -3.51 -2.58 0.25
N VAL A 125 -2.57 -3.28 0.85
CA VAL A 125 -2.47 -3.44 2.31
C VAL A 125 -1.35 -2.51 2.77
N PHE A 126 -1.72 -1.47 3.51
CA PHE A 126 -0.84 -0.44 4.05
C PHE A 126 -0.64 -0.71 5.53
N VAL A 127 0.56 -1.15 5.92
CA VAL A 127 0.93 -1.51 7.30
C VAL A 127 1.86 -0.43 7.80
N ASP A 128 1.38 0.40 8.73
CA ASP A 128 2.06 1.63 9.11
C ASP A 128 1.62 2.09 10.50
N GLY A 129 2.48 2.81 11.20
CA GLY A 129 2.14 3.47 12.46
C GLY A 129 1.32 4.74 12.28
N HIS A 130 1.37 5.33 11.09
CA HIS A 130 0.70 6.57 10.70
C HIS A 130 -0.28 6.32 9.55
N SER A 131 -1.09 7.30 9.25
CA SER A 131 -2.04 7.24 8.13
C SER A 131 -1.46 7.70 6.81
N ASP A 132 -0.41 8.52 6.85
CA ASP A 132 0.23 9.18 5.72
C ASP A 132 -0.76 9.78 4.69
N PHE A 133 -1.87 10.28 5.27
CA PHE A 133 -3.02 10.76 4.51
C PHE A 133 -3.11 12.30 4.48
N ARG A 134 -1.99 12.95 4.68
CA ARG A 134 -1.87 14.41 4.62
C ARG A 134 -1.95 14.89 3.18
N HIS A 135 -2.80 15.90 2.94
CA HIS A 135 -2.92 16.54 1.63
C HIS A 135 -3.46 17.98 1.78
N PRO A 136 -3.40 18.83 0.74
CA PRO A 136 -3.83 20.23 0.85
C PRO A 136 -5.28 20.44 1.30
N GLY A 137 -6.14 19.43 1.23
CA GLY A 137 -7.54 19.50 1.65
C GLY A 137 -7.76 19.27 3.15
N ASN A 138 -6.81 18.71 3.87
CA ASN A 138 -6.94 18.37 5.29
C ASN A 138 -5.77 18.84 6.17
N ALA A 139 -4.68 19.29 5.57
CA ALA A 139 -3.50 19.74 6.29
C ALA A 139 -3.12 21.16 5.90
N SER A 140 -2.71 21.96 6.88
CA SER A 140 -2.18 23.32 6.66
C SER A 140 -0.80 23.32 6.00
N TYR A 141 -0.13 22.16 5.99
CA TYR A 141 1.20 22.00 5.46
C TYR A 141 1.37 20.64 4.79
N VAL A 142 1.88 20.67 3.58
CA VAL A 142 2.32 19.52 2.78
C VAL A 142 3.75 19.80 2.31
N GLY A 143 4.53 18.76 1.96
CA GLY A 143 5.87 18.99 1.46
C GLY A 143 6.85 17.83 1.63
N ALA A 144 6.45 16.76 2.33
CA ALA A 144 7.25 15.56 2.50
C ALA A 144 6.43 14.35 2.04
N ALA A 145 6.79 13.80 0.87
CA ALA A 145 5.99 12.75 0.21
C ALA A 145 5.81 11.49 1.06
N ALA A 146 6.73 11.19 2.00
CA ALA A 146 6.62 10.05 2.88
C ALA A 146 5.42 10.15 3.85
N GLY A 147 5.08 11.34 4.34
CA GLY A 147 3.87 11.54 5.16
C GLY A 147 2.60 11.88 4.36
N GLU A 148 2.66 11.70 3.05
CA GLU A 148 1.59 12.02 2.10
C GLU A 148 1.32 10.85 1.13
N ASP A 149 2.07 9.78 1.23
CA ASP A 149 2.14 8.74 0.20
C ASP A 149 0.81 8.01 0.02
N LEU A 150 0.09 7.67 1.10
CA LEU A 150 -1.24 7.08 1.01
C LEU A 150 -2.26 8.04 0.37
N ALA A 151 -2.18 9.34 0.69
CA ALA A 151 -3.01 10.34 0.02
C ALA A 151 -2.69 10.43 -1.47
N LEU A 152 -1.39 10.46 -1.82
CA LEU A 152 -0.92 10.52 -3.20
C LEU A 152 -1.35 9.30 -4.02
N VAL A 153 -1.16 8.08 -3.50
CA VAL A 153 -1.52 6.85 -4.25
C VAL A 153 -3.02 6.64 -4.37
N THR A 154 -3.82 7.28 -3.49
CA THR A 154 -5.29 7.32 -3.60
C THR A 154 -5.79 8.54 -4.38
N GLY A 155 -4.89 9.26 -5.04
CA GLY A 155 -5.22 10.32 -5.99
C GLY A 155 -5.43 11.71 -5.37
N ARG A 156 -4.92 11.95 -4.16
CA ARG A 156 -4.95 13.26 -3.48
C ARG A 156 -3.56 13.90 -3.52
N GLY A 157 -3.47 15.18 -3.17
CA GLY A 157 -2.20 15.87 -3.11
C GLY A 157 -1.71 16.43 -4.45
N GLN A 158 -0.38 16.56 -4.58
CA GLN A 158 0.25 17.19 -5.73
C GLN A 158 0.08 16.37 -7.01
N ALA A 159 -0.41 17.00 -8.07
CA ALA A 159 -0.81 16.32 -9.30
C ALA A 159 0.35 15.56 -9.98
N ASP A 160 1.57 16.11 -9.96
CA ASP A 160 2.74 15.49 -10.57
C ASP A 160 3.10 14.14 -9.93
N LEU A 161 2.70 13.93 -8.68
CA LEU A 161 2.90 12.70 -7.93
C LEU A 161 1.65 11.82 -7.93
N ALA A 162 0.47 12.41 -7.74
CA ALA A 162 -0.80 11.68 -7.67
C ALA A 162 -1.31 11.22 -9.04
N ALA A 163 -0.70 11.66 -10.16
CA ALA A 163 -1.15 11.36 -11.52
C ALA A 163 0.03 11.10 -12.48
N ILE A 164 1.08 10.42 -12.05
CA ILE A 164 2.20 10.02 -12.91
C ILE A 164 1.66 9.24 -14.11
N GLU A 165 2.12 9.56 -15.31
CA GLU A 165 1.64 8.99 -16.58
C GLU A 165 0.15 9.21 -16.85
N GLY A 166 -0.46 10.19 -16.19
CA GLY A 166 -1.89 10.48 -16.31
C GLY A 166 -2.80 9.46 -15.61
N ARG A 167 -2.25 8.56 -14.80
CA ARG A 167 -2.98 7.54 -14.02
C ARG A 167 -3.35 8.09 -12.65
N ARG A 168 -4.65 8.10 -12.32
CA ARG A 168 -5.16 8.61 -11.05
C ARG A 168 -6.55 8.04 -10.76
N PRO A 169 -6.82 7.51 -9.57
CA PRO A 169 -5.85 7.11 -8.54
C PRO A 169 -5.08 5.85 -8.96
N TYR A 170 -3.96 5.55 -8.30
CA TYR A 170 -3.28 4.26 -8.50
C TYR A 170 -4.03 3.13 -7.80
N PHE A 171 -4.47 3.37 -6.56
CA PHE A 171 -5.40 2.52 -5.80
C PHE A 171 -6.67 3.29 -5.51
N ARG A 172 -7.82 2.63 -5.62
CA ARG A 172 -9.09 3.24 -5.22
C ARG A 172 -9.25 3.12 -3.71
N ASP A 173 -9.86 4.11 -3.08
CA ASP A 173 -10.07 4.13 -1.63
C ASP A 173 -10.65 2.83 -1.08
N ILE A 174 -11.66 2.28 -1.78
CA ILE A 174 -12.33 1.02 -1.38
C ILE A 174 -11.48 -0.24 -1.57
N ASP A 175 -10.36 -0.16 -2.27
CA ASP A 175 -9.41 -1.25 -2.51
C ASP A 175 -8.15 -1.09 -1.61
N VAL A 176 -8.24 -0.27 -0.55
CA VAL A 176 -7.17 -0.02 0.42
C VAL A 176 -7.58 -0.48 1.81
N VAL A 177 -6.67 -1.19 2.48
CA VAL A 177 -6.78 -1.63 3.88
C VAL A 177 -5.58 -1.09 4.65
N VAL A 178 -5.84 -0.29 5.69
CA VAL A 178 -4.80 0.30 6.54
C VAL A 178 -4.73 -0.46 7.86
N LEU A 179 -3.55 -0.93 8.24
CA LEU A 179 -3.29 -1.75 9.42
C LEU A 179 -2.20 -1.12 10.29
N GLY A 180 -2.42 -1.04 11.58
CA GLY A 180 -1.35 -0.68 12.53
C GLY A 180 -1.27 0.78 12.93
N ILE A 181 -2.07 1.68 12.32
CA ILE A 181 -2.06 3.09 12.72
C ILE A 181 -2.33 3.26 14.22
N ARG A 182 -1.78 4.30 14.80
CA ARG A 182 -2.03 4.66 16.19
C ARG A 182 -3.51 5.02 16.40
N ALA A 183 -4.05 4.71 17.58
CA ALA A 183 -5.47 4.98 17.89
C ALA A 183 -5.83 6.48 17.82
N GLN A 184 -4.86 7.33 18.07
CA GLN A 184 -4.98 8.80 18.07
C GLN A 184 -4.48 9.44 16.78
N ASP A 185 -4.23 8.67 15.72
CA ASP A 185 -3.81 9.23 14.42
C ASP A 185 -4.73 10.38 13.98
N GLU A 186 -4.14 11.50 13.57
CA GLU A 186 -4.84 12.75 13.33
C GLU A 186 -5.76 12.70 12.10
N TYR A 187 -5.43 11.89 11.09
CA TYR A 187 -6.20 11.77 9.84
C TYR A 187 -7.12 10.54 9.81
N ARG A 188 -7.29 9.85 10.92
CA ARG A 188 -8.15 8.66 11.02
C ARG A 188 -9.58 8.90 10.56
N LEU A 189 -10.13 10.10 10.85
CA LEU A 189 -11.49 10.45 10.41
C LEU A 189 -11.54 10.78 8.91
N ASP A 190 -10.46 11.30 8.35
CA ASP A 190 -10.36 11.54 6.91
C ASP A 190 -10.30 10.23 6.13
N LEU A 191 -9.56 9.22 6.63
CA LEU A 191 -9.57 7.87 6.08
C LEU A 191 -10.98 7.28 6.07
N GLN A 192 -11.70 7.40 7.18
CA GLN A 192 -13.09 6.93 7.28
C GLN A 192 -14.02 7.67 6.32
N ALA A 193 -13.89 8.99 6.20
CA ALA A 193 -14.68 9.81 5.28
C ALA A 193 -14.38 9.46 3.81
N ALA A 194 -13.15 9.08 3.49
CA ALA A 194 -12.75 8.58 2.17
C ALA A 194 -13.29 7.17 1.87
N GLY A 195 -13.76 6.44 2.88
CA GLY A 195 -14.17 5.04 2.73
C GLY A 195 -13.02 4.04 2.80
N ILE A 196 -11.84 4.48 3.21
CA ILE A 196 -10.68 3.62 3.47
C ILE A 196 -10.90 2.91 4.80
N ILE A 197 -10.78 1.59 4.80
CA ILE A 197 -10.99 0.78 6.00
C ILE A 197 -9.71 0.62 6.79
N THR A 198 -9.83 0.72 8.11
CA THR A 198 -8.67 0.71 9.00
C THR A 198 -8.81 -0.33 10.11
N ARG A 199 -7.68 -0.89 10.51
CA ARG A 199 -7.56 -1.69 11.74
C ARG A 199 -6.37 -1.15 12.56
N PRO A 200 -6.61 -0.16 13.43
CA PRO A 200 -5.56 0.42 14.28
C PRO A 200 -5.05 -0.61 15.31
N VAL A 201 -3.87 -0.33 15.91
CA VAL A 201 -3.21 -1.27 16.84
C VAL A 201 -4.12 -1.87 17.90
N PRO A 202 -5.00 -1.10 18.60
CA PRO A 202 -5.89 -1.71 19.60
C PRO A 202 -6.82 -2.77 19.02
N ALA A 203 -7.35 -2.56 17.81
CA ALA A 203 -8.21 -3.52 17.13
C ALA A 203 -7.42 -4.72 16.61
N LEU A 204 -6.20 -4.47 16.06
CA LEU A 204 -5.29 -5.53 15.63
C LEU A 204 -4.94 -6.46 16.79
N ARG A 205 -4.63 -5.92 17.98
CA ARG A 205 -4.34 -6.72 19.17
C ARG A 205 -5.53 -7.46 19.71
N ALA A 206 -6.72 -6.85 19.71
CA ALA A 206 -7.95 -7.50 20.17
C ALA A 206 -8.33 -8.71 19.31
N GLU A 207 -8.15 -8.60 17.99
CA GLU A 207 -8.47 -9.68 17.05
C GLU A 207 -7.31 -10.66 16.84
N GLY A 208 -6.08 -10.18 17.01
CA GLY A 208 -4.84 -10.90 16.73
C GLY A 208 -4.36 -10.75 15.29
N ALA A 209 -3.04 -10.74 15.11
CA ALA A 209 -2.39 -10.47 13.82
C ALA A 209 -2.80 -11.45 12.70
N ALA A 210 -2.95 -12.74 12.99
CA ALA A 210 -3.38 -13.74 12.01
C ALA A 210 -4.81 -13.51 11.51
N ARG A 211 -5.75 -13.15 12.39
CA ARG A 211 -7.13 -12.82 12.01
C ARG A 211 -7.19 -11.49 11.27
N THR A 212 -6.30 -10.56 11.60
CA THR A 212 -6.18 -9.29 10.88
C THR A 212 -5.74 -9.51 9.45
N ALA A 213 -4.76 -10.38 9.20
CA ALA A 213 -4.37 -10.76 7.84
C ALA A 213 -5.53 -11.43 7.07
N GLN A 214 -6.24 -12.34 7.69
CA GLN A 214 -7.41 -12.98 7.08
C GLN A 214 -8.50 -11.97 6.73
N TRP A 215 -8.79 -11.04 7.64
CA TRP A 215 -9.74 -9.97 7.40
C TRP A 215 -9.33 -9.06 6.23
N ALA A 216 -8.04 -8.71 6.11
CA ALA A 216 -7.54 -7.93 4.97
C ALA A 216 -7.76 -8.67 3.64
N HIS A 217 -7.56 -9.99 3.59
CA HIS A 217 -7.89 -10.82 2.42
C HIS A 217 -9.37 -10.73 2.03
N GLU A 218 -10.26 -10.78 3.03
CA GLU A 218 -11.71 -10.71 2.81
C GLU A 218 -12.12 -9.34 2.25
N GLN A 219 -11.50 -8.25 2.73
CA GLN A 219 -11.78 -6.91 2.22
C GLN A 219 -11.32 -6.72 0.77
N LEU A 220 -10.23 -7.37 0.37
CA LEU A 220 -9.65 -7.27 -0.97
C LEU A 220 -10.03 -8.44 -1.89
N ALA A 221 -11.05 -9.22 -1.53
CA ALA A 221 -11.45 -10.41 -2.28
C ALA A 221 -11.87 -10.13 -3.74
N ASP A 222 -12.39 -8.94 -4.02
CA ASP A 222 -12.79 -8.49 -5.35
C ASP A 222 -11.63 -7.94 -6.20
N CYS A 223 -10.43 -7.82 -5.62
CA CYS A 223 -9.23 -7.41 -6.32
C CYS A 223 -8.55 -8.60 -7.00
N ALA A 224 -7.94 -8.38 -8.17
CA ALA A 224 -7.15 -9.40 -8.86
C ALA A 224 -5.89 -9.80 -8.08
N GLY A 225 -5.45 -8.94 -7.18
CA GLY A 225 -4.36 -9.13 -6.25
C GLY A 225 -4.16 -7.88 -5.42
N TYR A 226 -3.13 -7.86 -4.56
CA TYR A 226 -2.79 -6.70 -3.77
C TYR A 226 -1.29 -6.59 -3.52
N TRP A 227 -0.84 -5.37 -3.30
CA TRP A 227 0.50 -5.02 -2.83
C TRP A 227 0.51 -4.87 -1.31
N VAL A 228 1.64 -5.17 -0.67
CA VAL A 228 1.84 -4.94 0.77
C VAL A 228 2.94 -3.91 0.95
N HIS A 229 2.58 -2.76 1.49
CA HIS A 229 3.50 -1.75 1.99
C HIS A 229 3.68 -1.94 3.49
N ILE A 230 4.91 -1.89 3.98
CA ILE A 230 5.25 -1.98 5.40
C ILE A 230 6.21 -0.85 5.74
N ASP A 231 5.69 0.14 6.44
CA ASP A 231 6.53 1.04 7.22
C ASP A 231 6.93 0.37 8.54
N VAL A 232 8.24 0.30 8.81
CA VAL A 232 8.69 -0.37 10.04
C VAL A 232 8.42 0.46 11.30
N ASP A 233 7.98 1.70 11.18
CA ASP A 233 7.52 2.50 12.30
C ASP A 233 6.14 2.06 12.85
N VAL A 234 5.46 1.12 12.18
CA VAL A 234 4.33 0.38 12.76
C VAL A 234 4.73 -0.31 14.06
N LEU A 235 6.02 -0.64 14.21
CA LEU A 235 6.57 -1.21 15.42
C LEU A 235 6.62 -0.16 16.56
N ASP A 236 6.51 -0.65 17.80
CA ASP A 236 6.64 0.21 18.96
C ASP A 236 8.09 0.66 19.14
N PRO A 237 8.39 1.94 19.39
CA PRO A 237 9.75 2.42 19.61
C PRO A 237 10.46 1.78 20.79
N ALA A 238 9.75 1.12 21.71
CA ALA A 238 10.37 0.30 22.74
C ALA A 238 11.12 -0.92 22.19
N VAL A 239 10.80 -1.36 20.98
CA VAL A 239 11.45 -2.50 20.28
C VAL A 239 12.15 -2.07 18.99
N MET A 240 11.73 -0.96 18.38
CA MET A 240 12.25 -0.48 17.09
C MET A 240 12.27 1.06 17.03
N PRO A 241 13.23 1.73 17.67
CA PRO A 241 13.34 3.19 17.66
C PRO A 241 14.07 3.76 16.44
N ALA A 242 14.61 2.90 15.56
CA ALA A 242 15.47 3.31 14.44
C ALA A 242 14.66 3.71 13.20
N VAL A 243 13.80 4.72 13.37
CA VAL A 243 12.92 5.34 12.37
C VAL A 243 12.92 6.86 12.56
N ASP A 244 12.35 7.61 11.61
CA ASP A 244 12.29 9.08 11.69
C ASP A 244 11.15 9.59 12.59
N ALA A 245 10.03 8.84 12.70
CA ALA A 245 8.85 9.22 13.49
C ALA A 245 8.45 8.13 14.51
N PRO A 246 9.22 7.93 15.60
CA PRO A 246 9.01 6.83 16.55
C PRO A 246 7.87 7.12 17.54
N ASP A 247 6.63 6.89 17.16
CA ASP A 247 5.46 7.08 18.00
C ASP A 247 5.12 5.85 18.87
N PRO A 248 4.90 6.02 20.20
CA PRO A 248 4.52 4.92 21.09
C PRO A 248 3.15 4.30 20.76
N GLY A 249 2.97 3.02 21.10
CA GLY A 249 1.71 2.30 20.93
C GLY A 249 1.69 1.43 19.68
N GLY A 250 2.83 1.17 19.07
CA GLY A 250 3.01 0.29 17.92
C GLY A 250 2.93 -1.20 18.27
N ILE A 251 3.11 -2.08 17.29
CA ILE A 251 3.12 -3.54 17.45
C ILE A 251 4.53 -4.05 17.76
N ALA A 252 4.64 -5.31 18.19
CA ALA A 252 5.92 -5.98 18.38
C ALA A 252 6.37 -6.73 17.11
N PHE A 253 7.67 -7.06 17.00
CA PHE A 253 8.20 -7.86 15.90
C PHE A 253 7.45 -9.18 15.69
N ALA A 254 7.08 -9.88 16.77
CA ALA A 254 6.32 -11.14 16.67
C ALA A 254 4.90 -10.93 16.09
N GLU A 255 4.25 -9.80 16.38
CA GLU A 255 2.95 -9.46 15.80
C GLU A 255 3.12 -9.16 14.29
N LEU A 256 4.17 -8.43 13.90
CA LEU A 256 4.49 -8.15 12.50
C LEU A 256 4.84 -9.44 11.72
N GLU A 257 5.62 -10.34 12.32
CA GLU A 257 5.93 -11.65 11.71
C GLU A 257 4.67 -12.43 11.36
N ILE A 258 3.75 -12.56 12.33
CA ILE A 258 2.49 -13.29 12.14
C ILE A 258 1.60 -12.59 11.12
N LEU A 259 1.52 -11.26 11.16
CA LEU A 259 0.74 -10.46 10.21
C LEU A 259 1.26 -10.66 8.79
N LEU A 260 2.57 -10.48 8.58
CA LEU A 260 3.22 -10.64 7.28
C LEU A 260 3.04 -12.06 6.75
N ALA A 261 3.27 -13.08 7.60
CA ALA A 261 3.08 -14.49 7.19
C ALA A 261 1.66 -14.75 6.71
N GLY A 262 0.67 -14.22 7.42
CA GLY A 262 -0.74 -14.31 7.02
C GLY A 262 -1.00 -13.59 5.70
N LEU A 263 -0.53 -12.35 5.54
CA LEU A 263 -0.76 -11.54 4.34
C LEU A 263 -0.17 -12.18 3.07
N VAL A 264 0.99 -12.84 3.17
CA VAL A 264 1.64 -13.44 1.99
C VAL A 264 1.25 -14.89 1.71
N ASP A 265 0.47 -15.55 2.60
CA ASP A 265 0.02 -16.95 2.41
C ASP A 265 -1.13 -17.08 1.41
N THR A 266 -1.03 -16.36 0.31
CA THR A 266 -2.01 -16.38 -0.78
C THR A 266 -1.33 -16.06 -2.11
N PRO A 267 -1.83 -16.59 -3.24
CA PRO A 267 -1.36 -16.16 -4.55
C PRO A 267 -1.74 -14.72 -4.91
N HIS A 268 -2.72 -14.13 -4.21
CA HIS A 268 -3.18 -12.76 -4.47
C HIS A 268 -2.23 -11.67 -3.95
N CYS A 269 -1.35 -11.98 -2.99
CA CYS A 269 -0.27 -11.07 -2.62
C CYS A 269 0.78 -11.03 -3.73
N LEU A 270 0.99 -9.88 -4.33
CA LEU A 270 1.83 -9.71 -5.51
C LEU A 270 3.28 -9.36 -5.18
N GLY A 271 3.53 -8.76 -4.03
CA GLY A 271 4.84 -8.39 -3.54
C GLY A 271 4.76 -7.63 -2.23
N VAL A 272 5.92 -7.28 -1.68
CA VAL A 272 6.07 -6.56 -0.41
C VAL A 272 7.17 -5.52 -0.55
N GLU A 273 6.99 -4.37 0.09
CA GLU A 273 8.07 -3.40 0.33
C GLU A 273 8.20 -3.06 1.81
N LEU A 274 9.43 -2.70 2.21
CA LEU A 274 9.75 -2.25 3.56
C LEU A 274 10.41 -0.88 3.48
N THR A 275 9.99 0.04 4.36
CA THR A 275 10.40 1.44 4.35
C THR A 275 10.81 1.95 5.73
N VAL A 276 11.46 3.09 5.75
CA VAL A 276 11.73 3.99 6.88
C VAL A 276 12.79 3.52 7.88
N PHE A 277 13.20 2.25 7.87
CA PHE A 277 14.34 1.87 8.72
C PHE A 277 15.54 2.79 8.47
N ASP A 278 16.05 3.41 9.53
CA ASP A 278 17.21 4.30 9.47
C ASP A 278 18.41 3.72 10.23
N PRO A 279 19.40 3.16 9.51
CA PRO A 279 20.60 2.60 10.14
C PRO A 279 21.46 3.60 10.93
N ASP A 280 21.28 4.90 10.76
CA ASP A 280 22.00 5.89 11.56
C ASP A 280 21.59 5.85 13.04
N TYR A 281 20.41 5.28 13.33
CA TYR A 281 19.92 5.02 14.68
C TYR A 281 20.13 3.56 15.14
N ASP A 282 20.85 2.74 14.38
CA ASP A 282 21.16 1.34 14.67
C ASP A 282 22.68 1.07 14.59
N PRO A 283 23.50 1.68 15.45
CA PRO A 283 24.97 1.62 15.34
C PRO A 283 25.53 0.19 15.47
N ASP A 284 24.82 -0.70 16.16
CA ASP A 284 25.24 -2.07 16.39
C ASP A 284 24.62 -3.09 15.41
N GLY A 285 23.73 -2.66 14.52
CA GLY A 285 23.02 -3.49 13.56
C GLY A 285 21.99 -4.45 14.20
N GLY A 286 21.61 -4.18 15.45
CA GLY A 286 20.68 -5.04 16.19
C GLY A 286 19.26 -4.98 15.66
N TYR A 287 18.76 -3.80 15.32
CA TYR A 287 17.43 -3.62 14.75
C TYR A 287 17.37 -4.14 13.31
N ALA A 288 18.43 -3.94 12.52
CA ALA A 288 18.53 -4.56 11.20
C ALA A 288 18.42 -6.09 11.27
N ALA A 289 19.07 -6.72 12.26
CA ALA A 289 19.00 -8.16 12.47
C ALA A 289 17.58 -8.62 12.83
N GLU A 290 16.87 -7.89 13.71
CA GLU A 290 15.49 -8.22 14.09
C GLU A 290 14.51 -8.03 12.92
N ILE A 291 14.64 -6.96 12.13
CA ILE A 291 13.86 -6.76 10.90
C ILE A 291 14.09 -7.95 9.96
N VAL A 292 15.34 -8.33 9.72
CA VAL A 292 15.66 -9.46 8.82
C VAL A 292 15.12 -10.79 9.38
N ASN A 293 15.18 -11.03 10.70
CA ASN A 293 14.57 -12.20 11.33
C ASN A 293 13.07 -12.27 11.05
N THR A 294 12.37 -11.15 11.28
CA THR A 294 10.93 -11.01 11.10
C THR A 294 10.53 -11.20 9.63
N VAL A 295 11.22 -10.56 8.71
CA VAL A 295 10.95 -10.65 7.27
C VAL A 295 11.19 -12.06 6.74
N VAL A 296 12.31 -12.68 7.13
CA VAL A 296 12.62 -14.07 6.71
C VAL A 296 11.58 -15.05 7.24
N ALA A 297 11.11 -14.90 8.47
CA ALA A 297 10.08 -15.74 9.05
C ALA A 297 8.70 -15.47 8.40
N GLY A 298 8.33 -14.20 8.26
CA GLY A 298 7.06 -13.78 7.66
C GLY A 298 6.91 -14.16 6.18
N LEU A 299 8.02 -14.21 5.43
CA LEU A 299 7.99 -14.60 4.00
C LEU A 299 8.09 -16.12 3.74
N ARG A 300 8.17 -16.95 4.77
CA ARG A 300 8.19 -18.44 4.59
C ARG A 300 7.04 -18.97 3.74
N PRO A 301 5.78 -18.48 3.86
CA PRO A 301 4.69 -19.00 3.04
C PRO A 301 4.86 -18.79 1.54
N VAL A 302 5.60 -17.77 1.10
CA VAL A 302 5.90 -17.52 -0.32
C VAL A 302 6.70 -18.65 -0.95
N THR A 303 7.66 -19.19 -0.21
CA THR A 303 8.61 -20.22 -0.66
C THR A 303 8.25 -21.64 -0.22
N ALA A 304 7.26 -21.79 0.69
CA ALA A 304 6.84 -23.10 1.16
C ALA A 304 6.05 -23.87 0.08
N PRO A 305 6.28 -25.18 -0.06
CA PRO A 305 5.40 -25.99 -0.88
C PRO A 305 4.00 -26.02 -0.23
N LYS A 306 2.97 -25.54 -0.98
CA LYS A 306 1.61 -25.67 -0.47
C LYS A 306 1.25 -27.16 -0.33
N PRO A 307 0.62 -27.55 0.79
CA PRO A 307 0.12 -28.91 0.94
C PRO A 307 -0.77 -29.25 -0.25
N VAL A 308 -0.45 -30.31 -0.96
CA VAL A 308 -1.34 -30.84 -1.98
C VAL A 308 -2.55 -31.39 -1.21
N PRO A 309 -3.78 -30.89 -1.44
CA PRO A 309 -4.95 -31.47 -0.79
C PRO A 309 -4.94 -32.98 -1.09
N PRO A 310 -5.24 -33.84 -0.09
CA PRO A 310 -5.31 -35.27 -0.33
C PRO A 310 -6.26 -35.47 -1.52
N ARG A 311 -5.77 -36.07 -2.60
CA ARG A 311 -6.63 -36.46 -3.73
C ARG A 311 -7.78 -37.22 -3.09
N ALA A 312 -9.01 -36.70 -3.23
CA ALA A 312 -10.19 -37.45 -2.90
C ALA A 312 -10.00 -38.83 -3.53
N ARG A 313 -9.91 -39.88 -2.68
CA ARG A 313 -9.89 -41.25 -3.17
C ARG A 313 -11.10 -41.34 -4.08
N ARG A 314 -10.89 -41.44 -5.38
CA ARG A 314 -11.91 -41.98 -6.25
C ARG A 314 -12.24 -43.33 -5.65
N GLU A 315 -13.40 -43.45 -5.06
CA GLU A 315 -14.00 -44.74 -4.78
C GLU A 315 -14.06 -45.43 -6.15
N GLU A 316 -13.11 -46.33 -6.39
CA GLU A 316 -13.27 -47.35 -7.41
C GLU A 316 -14.47 -48.15 -6.98
N HIS A 317 -15.65 -47.70 -7.47
CA HIS A 317 -16.81 -48.57 -7.47
C HIS A 317 -16.43 -49.81 -8.26
N ASP A 318 -16.25 -50.86 -7.52
CA ASP A 318 -16.11 -52.23 -7.95
C ASP A 318 -17.21 -52.54 -8.97
N ARG A 319 -16.86 -52.49 -10.28
CA ARG A 319 -17.72 -52.85 -11.38
C ARG A 319 -17.74 -54.36 -11.56
N SER A 320 -18.00 -55.12 -10.50
CA SER A 320 -18.30 -56.52 -10.54
C SER A 320 -19.69 -56.85 -10.00
N ALA A 321 -20.71 -56.18 -10.58
CA ALA A 321 -22.09 -56.65 -10.52
C ALA A 321 -22.47 -57.28 -11.86
N PRO A 322 -22.93 -58.57 -11.91
CA PRO A 322 -23.32 -59.21 -13.14
C PRO A 322 -24.58 -58.55 -13.73
N ALA A 323 -24.55 -58.37 -15.04
CA ALA A 323 -25.63 -57.75 -15.81
C ALA A 323 -26.96 -58.51 -15.63
N PRO A 324 -28.11 -57.83 -15.39
CA PRO A 324 -29.39 -58.50 -15.36
C PRO A 324 -29.79 -58.98 -16.73
N ARG A 325 -30.20 -60.27 -16.81
CA ARG A 325 -30.70 -60.94 -18.02
C ARG A 325 -31.96 -60.22 -18.50
N ARG A 326 -32.00 -59.86 -19.80
CA ARG A 326 -33.19 -59.37 -20.50
C ARG A 326 -34.25 -60.45 -20.57
N PRO A 327 -35.54 -60.17 -20.27
CA PRO A 327 -36.64 -61.04 -20.64
C PRO A 327 -36.98 -60.88 -22.11
N ALA A 328 -37.32 -62.00 -22.75
CA ALA A 328 -37.68 -62.12 -24.15
C ALA A 328 -38.98 -61.34 -24.49
N GLY A 329 -39.03 -60.85 -25.72
CA GLY A 329 -40.01 -59.94 -26.24
C GLY A 329 -41.41 -60.43 -26.36
N ARG A 330 -42.36 -59.49 -26.49
CA ARG A 330 -43.68 -59.63 -27.03
C ARG A 330 -43.87 -58.63 -28.19
N PRO A 331 -44.66 -58.98 -29.19
CA PRO A 331 -44.73 -58.28 -30.47
C PRO A 331 -45.68 -57.05 -30.46
N GLY A 332 -45.43 -56.18 -31.39
CA GLY A 332 -45.93 -54.84 -31.48
C GLY A 332 -47.42 -54.66 -31.79
N LEU A 333 -47.88 -53.46 -31.56
CA LEU A 333 -49.08 -52.83 -32.10
C LEU A 333 -48.73 -51.42 -32.59
N PRO A 334 -49.49 -50.93 -33.61
CA PRO A 334 -49.05 -49.87 -34.53
C PRO A 334 -49.25 -48.43 -33.96
N LEU A 335 -48.44 -47.57 -34.49
CA LEU A 335 -48.41 -46.09 -34.20
C LEU A 335 -49.64 -45.44 -35.00
N THR A 336 -50.37 -44.60 -34.26
CA THR A 336 -51.24 -43.58 -34.85
C THR A 336 -50.63 -42.20 -34.67
N PRO A 337 -50.70 -41.29 -35.60
CA PRO A 337 -50.14 -39.97 -35.54
C PRO A 337 -51.06 -38.97 -34.80
N GLY A 338 -50.56 -38.19 -33.86
CA GLY A 338 -51.27 -37.10 -33.20
C GLY A 338 -50.92 -35.75 -33.84
N PRO A 339 -51.80 -34.76 -33.69
CA PRO A 339 -51.84 -33.58 -34.53
C PRO A 339 -50.84 -32.45 -34.11
N ALA A 340 -50.51 -31.66 -35.15
CA ALA A 340 -49.72 -30.48 -35.12
C ALA A 340 -50.34 -29.35 -34.28
N GLY A 341 -49.59 -28.71 -33.40
CA GLY A 341 -49.94 -27.47 -32.72
C GLY A 341 -49.36 -26.26 -33.41
N PRO A 342 -49.95 -25.08 -33.23
CA PRO A 342 -49.77 -23.95 -34.14
C PRO A 342 -48.57 -23.06 -33.82
N ALA A 343 -48.08 -22.41 -34.89
CA ALA A 343 -47.06 -21.40 -34.93
C ALA A 343 -47.47 -20.14 -34.16
N SER A 344 -46.53 -19.60 -33.39
CA SER A 344 -46.67 -18.29 -32.75
C SER A 344 -45.92 -17.23 -33.54
N LEU A 345 -46.70 -16.24 -33.92
CA LEU A 345 -46.33 -15.04 -34.68
C LEU A 345 -45.63 -14.02 -33.78
N VAL A 346 -44.58 -13.44 -34.31
CA VAL A 346 -43.93 -12.22 -33.82
C VAL A 346 -44.70 -11.02 -34.40
N PRO A 347 -44.94 -9.97 -33.67
CA PRO A 347 -45.13 -8.66 -34.27
C PRO A 347 -44.04 -7.66 -33.87
N GLY A 348 -43.64 -6.92 -34.91
CA GLY A 348 -42.60 -5.93 -34.94
C GLY A 348 -42.96 -4.61 -34.26
N THR A 349 -41.91 -3.83 -34.10
CA THR A 349 -41.82 -2.42 -33.75
C THR A 349 -42.63 -1.50 -34.64
N PRO A 350 -43.05 -0.34 -34.11
CA PRO A 350 -42.72 0.92 -34.79
C PRO A 350 -42.09 1.98 -33.88
N GLY A 351 -41.15 2.71 -34.44
CA GLY A 351 -40.60 3.92 -33.87
C GLY A 351 -41.50 5.13 -34.16
N LEU A 352 -41.18 6.21 -33.50
CA LEU A 352 -41.45 7.65 -33.65
C LEU A 352 -41.38 8.24 -32.24
N GLY A 353 -40.77 9.37 -31.93
CA GLY A 353 -40.32 10.51 -32.64
C GLY A 353 -39.72 11.47 -31.61
N SER A 354 -38.83 12.27 -32.04
CA SER A 354 -38.19 13.38 -31.40
C SER A 354 -39.14 14.41 -30.80
N GLU A 355 -38.86 14.92 -29.61
CA GLU A 355 -39.10 16.35 -29.31
C GLU A 355 -38.20 16.76 -28.17
N GLY A 356 -37.42 17.82 -28.41
CA GLY A 356 -36.55 18.47 -27.45
C GLY A 356 -37.33 19.35 -26.49
N VAL A 357 -36.83 19.43 -25.28
CA VAL A 357 -37.15 20.54 -24.37
C VAL A 357 -35.82 21.02 -23.78
N GLU A 358 -35.43 22.18 -24.27
CA GLU A 358 -34.49 23.07 -23.60
C GLU A 358 -35.10 23.56 -22.27
N ALA A 359 -34.34 23.52 -21.20
CA ALA A 359 -34.63 24.26 -19.99
C ALA A 359 -33.43 25.15 -19.65
N PRO A 360 -33.69 26.38 -19.12
CA PRO A 360 -32.77 27.50 -19.21
C PRO A 360 -31.73 27.55 -18.07
N VAL A 361 -30.58 28.12 -18.43
CA VAL A 361 -29.50 28.56 -17.55
C VAL A 361 -29.98 29.81 -16.75
N PRO A 362 -29.78 29.86 -15.41
CA PRO A 362 -29.82 31.11 -14.71
C PRO A 362 -28.44 31.76 -14.63
N ASP A 363 -28.33 32.90 -15.24
CA ASP A 363 -27.32 33.94 -15.03
C ASP A 363 -27.57 34.55 -13.63
N GLY A 364 -26.57 34.57 -12.79
CA GLY A 364 -26.65 35.10 -11.42
C GLY A 364 -25.29 35.57 -10.93
N ARG A 365 -24.88 36.75 -11.44
CA ARG A 365 -23.87 37.57 -10.78
C ARG A 365 -24.48 38.14 -9.51
N ASP A 366 -23.80 37.95 -8.38
CA ASP A 366 -23.95 38.79 -7.19
C ASP A 366 -22.60 39.05 -6.52
N PRO A 367 -22.49 40.18 -5.81
CA PRO A 367 -21.32 41.04 -5.83
C PRO A 367 -20.36 40.81 -4.64
N VAL A 368 -19.12 41.21 -4.90
CA VAL A 368 -18.04 41.39 -3.93
C VAL A 368 -18.41 42.47 -2.91
N PRO A 369 -18.22 42.28 -1.59
CA PRO A 369 -18.10 43.37 -0.64
C PRO A 369 -16.64 43.81 -0.53
N ASP A 370 -16.44 45.05 -0.86
CA ASP A 370 -15.31 45.91 -0.54
C ASP A 370 -15.38 46.25 0.96
N ASP A 371 -14.34 45.92 1.72
CA ASP A 371 -14.17 46.49 3.05
C ASP A 371 -12.72 46.95 3.24
N ARG A 372 -12.64 48.26 3.10
CA ARG A 372 -11.52 49.10 3.52
C ARG A 372 -11.67 49.47 5.00
N HIS A 373 -10.51 49.57 5.63
CA HIS A 373 -10.20 50.34 6.84
C HIS A 373 -10.55 49.69 8.18
N LEU A 374 -9.48 49.49 8.94
CA LEU A 374 -9.21 50.34 10.12
C LEU A 374 -7.75 50.12 10.61
N ASP A 375 -7.04 51.24 10.56
CA ASP A 375 -5.75 51.51 11.24
C ASP A 375 -5.91 51.49 12.77
N GLY A 376 -4.82 51.24 13.47
CA GLY A 376 -4.72 51.59 14.88
C GLY A 376 -3.65 50.83 15.67
N ALA A 377 -2.42 51.21 15.53
CA ALA A 377 -1.48 51.74 16.51
C ALA A 377 -1.47 51.09 17.91
N GLY A 378 -0.28 50.66 18.33
CA GLY A 378 0.02 50.40 19.73
C GLY A 378 1.38 49.72 19.93
N ALA A 379 2.42 50.50 19.78
CA ALA A 379 3.77 50.17 20.29
C ALA A 379 3.80 50.20 21.80
N GLN A 380 4.51 49.25 22.43
CA GLN A 380 5.31 49.56 23.63
C GLN A 380 6.39 48.46 23.79
N THR A 381 7.57 48.92 23.78
CA THR A 381 8.90 48.54 24.20
C THR A 381 9.02 48.33 25.71
N GLU A 382 10.08 47.67 26.06
CA GLU A 382 10.86 47.62 27.33
C GLU A 382 10.97 46.19 27.85
N ASP A 383 12.04 45.67 28.15
CA ASP A 383 13.50 45.97 28.34
C ASP A 383 13.98 45.02 29.43
N ASP A 384 15.19 44.57 29.29
CA ASP A 384 16.15 44.16 30.35
C ASP A 384 15.87 42.97 31.29
N ALA A 385 16.73 41.93 31.22
CA ALA A 385 17.81 41.71 32.22
C ALA A 385 18.48 40.32 32.05
N ARG A 386 19.71 40.31 31.62
CA ARG A 386 20.73 39.36 32.11
C ARG A 386 21.24 39.84 33.46
N PRO A 387 21.79 38.99 34.32
CA PRO A 387 23.19 38.60 34.28
C PRO A 387 23.46 37.15 34.75
N ALA A 388 24.41 36.48 34.15
CA ALA A 388 25.84 36.35 34.45
C ALA A 388 26.19 35.69 35.82
N SER A 389 26.91 34.59 35.68
CA SER A 389 28.21 34.22 36.25
C SER A 389 28.27 32.83 36.87
N ALA A 390 29.19 32.08 36.32
CA ALA A 390 29.88 30.93 36.94
C ALA A 390 30.75 31.45 38.14
N PRO A 391 31.52 30.63 38.92
CA PRO A 391 32.24 29.43 38.52
C PRO A 391 32.51 28.39 39.66
N GLY A 392 33.22 27.33 39.29
CA GLY A 392 34.11 26.55 40.17
C GLY A 392 33.44 25.30 40.77
N GLY A 393 34.00 24.16 40.83
CA GLY A 393 35.33 23.65 40.65
C GLY A 393 35.40 22.24 41.19
N LEU A 394 36.15 21.41 40.52
CA LEU A 394 37.09 20.37 40.96
C LEU A 394 36.71 19.29 41.99
N THR A 395 37.06 18.07 41.52
CA THR A 395 37.60 16.88 42.24
C THR A 395 36.59 15.89 42.82
N ALA A 396 36.54 14.71 42.34
CA ALA A 396 37.37 13.52 42.50
C ALA A 396 36.87 12.44 41.49
#